data_17dd2a714019b533744ab71e5f3e3ad1
#
_entry.id   17dd2a714019b533744ab71e5f3e3ad1
#
_cell.length_a   1.000
_cell.length_b   1.000
_cell.length_c   1.000
_cell.angle_alpha   90.00
_cell.angle_beta   90.00
_cell.angle_gamma   90.00
#
_symmetry.space_group_name_H-M   'P 1'
#
loop_
_entity.id
_entity.type
_entity.pdbx_description
1 polymer ?
#
loop_
_entity_poly.entity_id
_entity_poly.type
_entity_poly.pdbx_seq_one_letter_code
_entity_poly.pdbx_strand_id
1 'polypeptide(L)'
;SLLKKNVQTLRAQAAEGSEDLYDYETELDAALALIRSEFDGPIAFVYHPTTSLASDGTLQLGYSDTWEVFCRLCEKHGIDVIDTGSRFQKLYETEGQLPYGFANTAPGEGHLNALGHRILAEEIIAYLEELRV
;
A
#
# COMPACT_ATOMS: atom_id res chain seq x y z
N SER A 1 6.29 -0.20 -23.19
CA SER A 1 4.84 -0.07 -23.34
C SER A 1 4.39 1.38 -23.18
N LEU A 2 3.18 1.69 -23.63
CA LEU A 2 2.56 2.99 -23.48
C LEU A 2 2.49 3.38 -21.99
N LEU A 3 2.17 2.44 -21.11
CA LEU A 3 2.11 2.66 -19.67
C LEU A 3 3.47 3.10 -19.13
N LYS A 4 4.55 2.43 -19.50
CA LYS A 4 5.91 2.82 -19.08
C LYS A 4 6.28 4.23 -19.52
N LYS A 5 5.99 4.56 -20.78
CA LYS A 5 6.24 5.92 -21.31
C LYS A 5 5.45 6.98 -20.54
N ASN A 6 4.19 6.71 -20.26
CA ASN A 6 3.34 7.64 -19.54
C ASN A 6 3.78 7.84 -18.08
N VAL A 7 4.17 6.78 -17.41
CA VAL A 7 4.73 6.86 -16.05
C VAL A 7 6.05 7.65 -16.04
N GLN A 8 6.92 7.43 -17.01
CA GLN A 8 8.17 8.18 -17.15
C GLN A 8 7.90 9.66 -17.41
N THR A 9 6.92 9.97 -18.24
CA THR A 9 6.52 11.37 -18.53
C THR A 9 6.00 12.04 -17.27
N LEU A 10 5.14 11.37 -16.50
CA LEU A 10 4.62 11.90 -15.24
C LEU A 10 5.75 12.14 -14.22
N ARG A 11 6.71 11.21 -14.13
CA ARG A 11 7.87 11.39 -13.26
C ARG A 11 8.75 12.55 -13.69
N ALA A 12 8.98 12.70 -14.97
CA ALA A 12 9.76 13.81 -15.52
C ALA A 12 9.06 15.15 -15.26
N GLN A 13 7.74 15.22 -15.43
CA GLN A 13 6.95 16.41 -15.13
C GLN A 13 7.00 16.76 -13.64
N ALA A 14 6.89 15.76 -12.75
CA ALA A 14 7.01 15.97 -11.33
C ALA A 14 8.41 16.46 -10.92
N ALA A 15 9.47 15.96 -11.58
CA ALA A 15 10.85 16.38 -11.32
C ALA A 15 11.16 17.77 -11.85
N GLU A 16 10.58 18.17 -12.99
CA GLU A 16 10.76 19.49 -13.61
C GLU A 16 9.91 20.57 -12.95
N GLY A 17 8.80 20.18 -12.29
CA GLY A 17 7.99 21.11 -11.54
C GLY A 17 8.76 21.69 -10.37
N SER A 18 8.56 22.97 -10.05
CA SER A 18 9.03 23.51 -8.78
C SER A 18 8.36 22.72 -7.63
N GLU A 19 9.01 22.64 -6.46
CA GLU A 19 8.49 21.94 -5.29
C GLU A 19 7.04 22.35 -4.94
N ASP A 20 6.67 23.59 -5.24
CA ASP A 20 5.34 24.16 -4.98
C ASP A 20 4.28 23.73 -6.00
N LEU A 21 4.65 23.10 -7.13
CA LEU A 21 3.74 22.69 -8.19
C LEU A 21 3.38 21.21 -8.14
N TYR A 22 4.00 20.44 -7.28
CA TYR A 22 3.67 19.02 -7.13
C TYR A 22 2.32 18.87 -6.44
N ASP A 23 1.34 18.34 -7.17
CA ASP A 23 0.03 18.01 -6.64
C ASP A 23 -0.14 16.49 -6.65
N TYR A 24 0.02 15.90 -5.49
CA TYR A 24 -0.10 14.45 -5.30
C TYR A 24 -1.43 13.91 -5.81
N GLU A 25 -2.53 14.59 -5.49
CA GLU A 25 -3.86 14.14 -5.89
C GLU A 25 -4.01 14.11 -7.41
N THR A 26 -3.62 15.18 -8.09
CA THR A 26 -3.68 15.27 -9.54
C THR A 26 -2.80 14.20 -10.21
N GLU A 27 -1.57 14.04 -9.73
CA GLU A 27 -0.63 13.08 -10.30
C GLU A 27 -1.10 11.63 -10.07
N LEU A 28 -1.60 11.33 -8.88
CA LEU A 28 -2.12 10.00 -8.56
C LEU A 28 -3.38 9.70 -9.38
N ASP A 29 -4.30 10.65 -9.49
CA ASP A 29 -5.52 10.48 -10.29
C ASP A 29 -5.18 10.11 -11.73
N ALA A 30 -4.23 10.83 -12.34
CA ALA A 30 -3.76 10.55 -13.69
C ALA A 30 -3.11 9.16 -13.80
N ALA A 31 -2.28 8.78 -12.83
CA ALA A 31 -1.62 7.47 -12.82
C ALA A 31 -2.63 6.33 -12.69
N LEU A 32 -3.61 6.46 -11.81
CA LEU A 32 -4.66 5.45 -11.64
C LEU A 32 -5.56 5.33 -12.88
N ALA A 33 -5.87 6.45 -13.51
CA ALA A 33 -6.61 6.46 -14.78
C ALA A 33 -5.86 5.67 -15.87
N LEU A 34 -4.54 5.84 -15.96
CA LEU A 34 -3.70 5.07 -16.89
C LEU A 34 -3.73 3.57 -16.59
N ILE A 35 -3.55 3.20 -15.33
CA ILE A 35 -3.60 1.80 -14.92
C ILE A 35 -4.96 1.19 -15.29
N ARG A 36 -6.03 1.89 -14.98
CA ARG A 36 -7.39 1.43 -15.30
C ARG A 36 -7.60 1.28 -16.80
N SER A 37 -7.06 2.18 -17.61
CA SER A 37 -7.21 2.14 -19.07
C SER A 37 -6.51 0.94 -19.71
N GLU A 38 -5.51 0.37 -19.06
CA GLU A 38 -4.72 -0.77 -19.58
C GLU A 38 -5.34 -2.14 -19.23
N PHE A 39 -6.28 -2.19 -18.28
CA PHE A 39 -6.85 -3.46 -17.84
C PHE A 39 -8.30 -3.29 -17.37
N ASP A 40 -9.22 -4.02 -17.99
CA ASP A 40 -10.66 -3.92 -17.73
C ASP A 40 -11.13 -4.78 -16.54
N GLY A 41 -10.34 -5.76 -16.12
CA GLY A 41 -10.69 -6.68 -15.04
C GLY A 41 -10.47 -6.11 -13.65
N PRO A 42 -10.64 -6.93 -12.60
CA PRO A 42 -10.39 -6.51 -11.24
C PRO A 42 -8.94 -6.12 -11.01
N ILE A 43 -8.74 -4.99 -10.33
CA ILE A 43 -7.43 -4.50 -9.90
C ILE A 43 -7.50 -4.26 -8.40
N ALA A 44 -6.51 -4.73 -7.69
CA ALA A 44 -6.34 -4.46 -6.26
C ALA A 44 -4.90 -4.08 -5.95
N PHE A 45 -4.74 -3.12 -5.04
CA PHE A 45 -3.45 -2.82 -4.43
C PHE A 45 -3.42 -3.41 -3.03
N VAL A 46 -2.33 -4.07 -2.69
CA VAL A 46 -2.08 -4.54 -1.33
C VAL A 46 -1.26 -3.48 -0.62
N TYR A 47 -1.82 -2.93 0.44
CA TYR A 47 -1.16 -1.93 1.26
C TYR A 47 -0.71 -2.54 2.58
N HIS A 48 0.52 -2.31 2.95
CA HIS A 48 1.05 -2.73 4.23
C HIS A 48 1.58 -1.51 4.99
N PRO A 49 0.86 -1.06 6.03
CA PRO A 49 1.31 0.07 6.82
C PRO A 49 2.59 -0.26 7.57
N THR A 50 3.34 0.77 7.93
CA THR A 50 4.50 0.58 8.81
C THR A 50 4.05 0.21 10.23
N THR A 51 4.93 -0.41 10.97
CA THR A 51 4.69 -0.74 12.38
C THR A 51 5.74 -0.10 13.26
N SER A 52 5.35 0.29 14.46
CA SER A 52 6.25 0.72 15.52
C SER A 52 5.65 0.38 16.88
N LEU A 53 6.49 0.30 17.89
CA LEU A 53 6.04 0.05 19.26
C LEU A 53 6.07 1.36 20.04
N ALA A 54 4.94 1.68 20.68
CA ALA A 54 4.87 2.79 21.63
C ALA A 54 5.63 2.44 22.91
N SER A 55 5.89 3.46 23.74
CA SER A 55 6.61 3.25 25.01
C SER A 55 5.90 2.32 25.97
N ASP A 56 4.57 2.18 25.86
CA ASP A 56 3.77 1.24 26.66
C ASP A 56 3.71 -0.17 26.06
N GLY A 57 4.41 -0.42 24.95
CA GLY A 57 4.45 -1.72 24.28
C GLY A 57 3.30 -1.98 23.31
N THR A 58 2.40 -1.03 23.10
CA THR A 58 1.33 -1.19 22.10
C THR A 58 1.86 -1.00 20.68
N LEU A 59 1.26 -1.72 19.74
CA LEU A 59 1.59 -1.58 18.32
C LEU A 59 0.91 -0.35 17.74
N GLN A 60 1.68 0.46 17.03
CA GLN A 60 1.18 1.58 16.26
C GLN A 60 1.36 1.30 14.78
N LEU A 61 0.28 1.47 14.01
CA LEU A 61 0.32 1.37 12.55
C LEU A 61 0.53 2.76 11.96
N GLY A 62 1.46 2.84 11.00
CA GLY A 62 1.77 4.09 10.31
C GLY A 62 1.19 4.10 8.91
N TYR A 63 0.25 5.01 8.68
CA TYR A 63 -0.30 5.30 7.35
C TYR A 63 0.28 6.60 6.83
N SER A 64 0.41 6.71 5.51
CA SER A 64 0.84 7.95 4.87
C SER A 64 -0.17 9.06 5.10
N ASP A 65 0.30 10.31 5.15
CA ASP A 65 -0.55 11.51 5.19
C ASP A 65 -1.52 11.57 4.00
N THR A 66 -1.19 10.88 2.91
CA THR A 66 -1.99 10.84 1.68
C THR A 66 -2.92 9.61 1.62
N TRP A 67 -3.02 8.83 2.68
CA TRP A 67 -3.79 7.58 2.71
C TRP A 67 -5.25 7.77 2.31
N GLU A 68 -5.93 8.76 2.86
CA GLU A 68 -7.34 9.02 2.55
C GLU A 68 -7.54 9.40 1.08
N VAL A 69 -6.66 10.24 0.54
CA VAL A 69 -6.67 10.61 -0.87
C VAL A 69 -6.43 9.38 -1.74
N PHE A 70 -5.46 8.56 -1.38
CA PHE A 70 -5.17 7.31 -2.08
C PHE A 70 -6.40 6.39 -2.15
N CYS A 71 -7.03 6.13 -1.02
CA CYS A 71 -8.22 5.26 -0.98
C CYS A 71 -9.38 5.83 -1.80
N ARG A 72 -9.63 7.12 -1.69
CA ARG A 72 -10.70 7.80 -2.43
C ARG A 72 -10.48 7.72 -3.95
N LEU A 73 -9.25 7.95 -4.39
CA LEU A 73 -8.92 7.89 -5.81
C LEU A 73 -8.94 6.47 -6.35
N CYS A 74 -8.51 5.48 -5.58
CA CYS A 74 -8.65 4.07 -5.95
C CYS A 74 -10.13 3.72 -6.15
N GLU A 75 -11.00 4.12 -5.21
CA GLU A 75 -12.44 3.91 -5.33
C GLU A 75 -13.01 4.58 -6.59
N LYS A 76 -12.61 5.82 -6.86
CA LYS A 76 -13.00 6.56 -8.07
C LYS A 76 -12.72 5.76 -9.36
N HIS A 77 -11.59 5.08 -9.42
CA HIS A 77 -11.15 4.32 -10.58
C HIS A 77 -11.54 2.83 -10.52
N GLY A 78 -12.36 2.43 -9.56
CA GLY A 78 -12.78 1.04 -9.42
C GLY A 78 -11.64 0.09 -9.08
N ILE A 79 -10.66 0.55 -8.32
CA ILE A 79 -9.50 -0.21 -7.85
C ILE A 79 -9.69 -0.52 -6.38
N ASP A 80 -9.62 -1.79 -6.02
CA ASP A 80 -9.73 -2.21 -4.64
C ASP A 80 -8.42 -2.00 -3.88
N VAL A 81 -8.52 -1.76 -2.59
CA VAL A 81 -7.37 -1.64 -1.70
C VAL A 81 -7.49 -2.69 -0.61
N ILE A 82 -6.47 -3.55 -0.53
CA ILE A 82 -6.36 -4.56 0.53
C ILE A 82 -5.43 -3.98 1.59
N ASP A 83 -6.01 -3.53 2.70
CA ASP A 83 -5.25 -3.00 3.83
C ASP A 83 -4.92 -4.14 4.81
N THR A 84 -3.65 -4.43 5.01
CA THR A 84 -3.19 -5.50 5.90
C THR A 84 -3.01 -5.06 7.35
N GLY A 85 -3.31 -3.80 7.66
CA GLY A 85 -3.05 -3.24 9.00
C GLY A 85 -3.76 -3.98 10.13
N SER A 86 -5.03 -4.34 9.95
CA SER A 86 -5.79 -5.09 10.97
C SER A 86 -5.19 -6.46 11.25
N ARG A 87 -4.65 -7.12 10.22
CA ARG A 87 -3.97 -8.41 10.37
C ARG A 87 -2.64 -8.25 11.10
N PHE A 88 -1.90 -7.18 10.86
CA PHE A 88 -0.67 -6.87 11.59
C PHE A 88 -0.96 -6.62 13.06
N GLN A 89 -2.01 -5.87 13.36
CA GLN A 89 -2.45 -5.62 14.72
C GLN A 89 -2.80 -6.92 15.44
N LYS A 90 -3.58 -7.77 14.80
CA LYS A 90 -3.99 -9.06 15.36
C LYS A 90 -2.79 -9.99 15.60
N LEU A 91 -1.84 -10.04 14.66
CA LEU A 91 -0.62 -10.83 14.82
C LEU A 91 0.13 -10.44 16.09
N TYR A 92 0.31 -9.14 16.30
CA TYR A 92 0.99 -8.65 17.49
C TYR A 92 0.21 -8.92 18.77
N GLU A 93 -1.09 -8.63 18.78
CA GLU A 93 -1.93 -8.81 19.97
C GLU A 93 -2.08 -10.27 20.39
N THR A 94 -2.16 -11.19 19.44
CA THR A 94 -2.38 -12.61 19.72
C THR A 94 -1.09 -13.40 19.87
N GLU A 95 -0.03 -13.06 19.15
CA GLU A 95 1.21 -13.86 19.09
C GLU A 95 2.46 -13.08 19.50
N GLY A 96 2.35 -11.77 19.72
CA GLY A 96 3.52 -10.95 20.05
C GLY A 96 4.53 -10.83 18.91
N GLN A 97 4.11 -11.12 17.67
CA GLN A 97 4.97 -11.12 16.50
C GLN A 97 4.78 -9.87 15.66
N LEU A 98 5.82 -9.49 14.94
CA LEU A 98 5.84 -8.31 14.07
C LEU A 98 6.01 -8.72 12.60
N PRO A 99 5.36 -8.01 11.66
CA PRO A 99 5.44 -8.37 10.24
C PRO A 99 6.70 -7.86 9.55
N TYR A 100 7.46 -7.00 10.20
CA TYR A 100 8.70 -6.43 9.68
C TYR A 100 9.88 -6.77 10.57
N GLY A 101 11.05 -6.74 9.96
CA GLY A 101 12.30 -6.80 10.69
C GLY A 101 12.90 -8.19 10.78
N PHE A 102 14.19 -8.17 11.00
CA PHE A 102 15.04 -9.36 11.17
C PHE A 102 15.83 -9.21 12.46
N ALA A 103 16.63 -10.22 12.79
CA ALA A 103 17.40 -10.24 14.03
C ALA A 103 18.35 -9.03 14.21
N ASN A 104 18.72 -8.38 13.10
CA ASN A 104 19.64 -7.24 13.09
C ASN A 104 18.96 -5.87 12.93
N THR A 105 17.63 -5.82 13.01
CA THR A 105 16.87 -4.55 12.90
C THR A 105 16.15 -4.25 14.21
N ALA A 106 15.73 -3.00 14.38
CA ALA A 106 14.84 -2.64 15.48
C ALA A 106 13.49 -3.37 15.34
N PRO A 107 12.81 -3.70 16.43
CA PRO A 107 11.53 -4.41 16.37
C PRO A 107 10.48 -3.66 15.53
N GLY A 108 9.94 -4.35 14.53
CA GLY A 108 8.90 -3.80 13.66
C GLY A 108 9.40 -2.91 12.53
N GLU A 109 10.71 -2.77 12.37
CA GLU A 109 11.33 -1.94 11.36
C GLU A 109 12.05 -2.78 10.28
N GLY A 110 12.24 -2.17 9.13
CA GLY A 110 12.94 -2.79 8.00
C GLY A 110 11.97 -3.39 6.98
N HIS A 111 12.41 -4.46 6.34
CA HIS A 111 11.61 -5.13 5.33
C HIS A 111 10.60 -6.11 5.92
N LEU A 112 9.55 -6.42 5.15
CA LEU A 112 8.64 -7.50 5.49
C LEU A 112 9.41 -8.80 5.73
N ASN A 113 9.09 -9.44 6.83
CA ASN A 113 9.64 -10.77 7.15
C ASN A 113 8.70 -11.88 6.65
N ALA A 114 9.01 -13.14 6.95
CA ALA A 114 8.20 -14.28 6.51
C ALA A 114 6.75 -14.19 6.98
N LEU A 115 6.51 -13.71 8.20
CA LEU A 115 5.15 -13.53 8.75
C LEU A 115 4.39 -12.44 7.99
N GLY A 116 5.05 -11.32 7.71
CA GLY A 116 4.47 -10.23 6.91
C GLY A 116 4.09 -10.70 5.51
N HIS A 117 4.98 -11.40 4.84
CA HIS A 117 4.71 -11.97 3.51
C HIS A 117 3.56 -12.96 3.53
N ARG A 118 3.47 -13.80 4.57
CA ARG A 118 2.36 -14.75 4.72
C ARG A 118 1.03 -14.02 4.83
N ILE A 119 0.96 -12.99 5.64
CA ILE A 119 -0.27 -12.20 5.80
C ILE A 119 -0.70 -11.58 4.48
N LEU A 120 0.23 -10.97 3.73
CA LEU A 120 -0.10 -10.43 2.42
C LEU A 120 -0.64 -11.50 1.48
N ALA A 121 0.01 -12.67 1.45
CA ALA A 121 -0.43 -13.78 0.62
C ALA A 121 -1.84 -14.27 0.99
N GLU A 122 -2.12 -14.41 2.28
CA GLU A 122 -3.44 -14.84 2.77
C GLU A 122 -4.55 -13.84 2.39
N GLU A 123 -4.27 -12.54 2.52
CA GLU A 123 -5.22 -11.51 2.14
C GLU A 123 -5.46 -11.47 0.62
N ILE A 124 -4.42 -11.67 -0.17
CA ILE A 124 -4.56 -11.78 -1.63
C ILE A 124 -5.41 -13.00 -2.00
N ILE A 125 -5.15 -14.15 -1.37
CA ILE A 125 -5.92 -15.36 -1.61
C ILE A 125 -7.40 -15.15 -1.25
N ALA A 126 -7.68 -14.55 -0.10
CA ALA A 126 -9.05 -14.25 0.31
C ALA A 126 -9.76 -13.34 -0.70
N TYR A 127 -9.08 -12.31 -1.19
CA TYR A 127 -9.60 -11.43 -2.23
C TYR A 127 -9.93 -12.19 -3.51
N LEU A 128 -9.01 -13.04 -3.97
CA LEU A 128 -9.22 -13.85 -5.18
C LEU A 128 -10.37 -14.84 -5.03
N GLU A 129 -10.57 -15.40 -3.85
CA GLU A 129 -11.69 -16.29 -3.57
C GLU A 129 -13.03 -15.56 -3.63
N GLU A 130 -13.10 -14.32 -3.14
CA GLU A 130 -14.30 -13.48 -3.23
C GLU A 130 -14.66 -13.17 -4.70
N LEU A 131 -13.67 -12.98 -5.57
CA LEU A 131 -13.89 -12.72 -7.00
C LEU A 131 -14.51 -13.91 -7.75
N ARG A 132 -14.43 -15.11 -7.20
CA ARG A 132 -15.02 -16.31 -7.81
C ARG A 132 -16.52 -16.41 -7.62
N VAL A 133 -17.04 -15.64 -6.72
CA VAL A 133 -18.48 -15.57 -6.44
C VAL A 133 -19.15 -14.53 -7.33
#